data_a7a419b7e393507579731bc2862273e3
#
_entry.id   a7a419b7e393507579731bc2862273e3
#
_cell.length_a   1.000
_cell.length_b   1.000
_cell.length_c   1.000
_cell.angle_alpha   90.00
_cell.angle_beta   90.00
_cell.angle_gamma   90.00
#
_symmetry.space_group_name_H-M   'P 1'
#
loop_
_entity.id
_entity.type
_entity.pdbx_description
1 polymer ?
#
loop_
_entity_poly.entity_id
_entity_poly.type
_entity_poly.pdbx_seq_one_letter_code
_entity_poly.pdbx_strand_id
1 'polypeptide(L)'
;MIVVTGEFRIPVEALGSTLEALERVILATRAEAGCLSYAYAYDVLEPGLFRISEAWSDREALAAHFEQPHMKRWQEERAALGMTERRVELHDVAASEVL
;
A
#
# COMPACT_ATOMS: atom_id res chain seq x y z
N MET A 1 -14.94 5.27 -8.28
CA MET A 1 -13.55 5.25 -7.83
C MET A 1 -13.44 4.59 -6.47
N ILE A 2 -12.42 3.79 -6.30
CA ILE A 2 -12.11 3.12 -5.04
C ILE A 2 -10.91 3.80 -4.41
N VAL A 3 -11.02 4.12 -3.12
CA VAL A 3 -9.89 4.63 -2.33
C VAL A 3 -9.59 3.61 -1.24
N VAL A 4 -8.32 3.34 -1.05
CA VAL A 4 -7.84 2.45 0.02
C VAL A 4 -6.95 3.26 0.94
N THR A 5 -7.24 3.19 2.22
CA THR A 5 -6.41 3.81 3.27
C THR A 5 -6.02 2.75 4.28
N GLY A 6 -4.85 2.90 4.84
CA GLY A 6 -4.42 1.91 5.82
C GLY A 6 -3.17 2.31 6.58
N GLU A 7 -2.81 1.43 7.49
CA GLU A 7 -1.61 1.55 8.29
C GLU A 7 -1.07 0.18 8.69
N PHE A 8 0.18 0.14 9.04
CA PHE A 8 0.83 -1.03 9.61
C PHE A 8 2.12 -0.62 10.32
N ARG A 9 2.65 -1.52 11.14
CA ARG A 9 3.92 -1.29 11.81
C ARG A 9 4.99 -2.26 11.32
N ILE A 10 6.20 -1.76 11.21
CA ILE A 10 7.40 -2.53 10.91
C ILE A 10 8.41 -2.24 12.03
N PRO A 11 9.12 -3.26 12.55
CA PRO A 11 10.20 -3.02 13.50
C PRO A 11 11.21 -2.02 12.95
N VAL A 12 11.65 -1.09 13.77
CA VAL A 12 12.55 -0.01 13.35
C VAL A 12 13.84 -0.54 12.73
N GLU A 13 14.36 -1.64 13.24
CA GLU A 13 15.57 -2.29 12.71
C GLU A 13 15.38 -2.91 11.32
N ALA A 14 14.15 -3.09 10.87
CA ALA A 14 13.85 -3.63 9.54
C ALA A 14 13.52 -2.55 8.50
N LEU A 15 13.62 -1.25 8.85
CA LEU A 15 13.20 -0.16 7.96
C LEU A 15 13.97 -0.11 6.65
N GLY A 16 15.29 -0.35 6.67
CA GLY A 16 16.09 -0.33 5.45
C GLY A 16 15.63 -1.37 4.42
N SER A 17 15.45 -2.61 4.85
CA SER A 17 14.95 -3.69 3.98
C SER A 17 13.51 -3.44 3.54
N THR A 18 12.69 -2.85 4.40
CA THR A 18 11.32 -2.48 4.08
C THR A 18 11.27 -1.46 2.95
N LEU A 19 12.12 -0.42 2.99
CA LEU A 19 12.17 0.59 1.94
C LEU A 19 12.52 0.00 0.58
N GLU A 20 13.47 -0.95 0.53
CA GLU A 20 13.83 -1.63 -0.72
C GLU A 20 12.65 -2.42 -1.28
N ALA A 21 11.94 -3.16 -0.44
CA ALA A 21 10.78 -3.94 -0.85
C ALA A 21 9.63 -3.03 -1.31
N LEU A 22 9.38 -1.92 -0.59
CA LEU A 22 8.35 -0.95 -0.95
C LEU A 22 8.65 -0.25 -2.27
N GLU A 23 9.89 0.12 -2.53
CA GLU A 23 10.25 0.73 -3.81
C GLU A 23 9.84 -0.15 -4.98
N ARG A 24 10.13 -1.45 -4.91
CA ARG A 24 9.74 -2.39 -5.96
C ARG A 24 8.23 -2.49 -6.14
N VAL A 25 7.50 -2.70 -5.05
CA VAL A 25 6.04 -2.88 -5.13
C VAL A 25 5.32 -1.61 -5.55
N ILE A 26 5.78 -0.45 -5.09
CA ILE A 26 5.17 0.84 -5.44
C ILE A 26 5.34 1.13 -6.93
N LEU A 27 6.56 0.99 -7.46
CA LEU A 27 6.82 1.25 -8.86
C LEU A 27 6.04 0.28 -9.77
N ALA A 28 6.01 -1.00 -9.43
CA ALA A 28 5.25 -1.99 -10.19
C ALA A 28 3.75 -1.73 -10.14
N THR A 29 3.23 -1.36 -8.98
CA THR A 29 1.80 -1.09 -8.78
C THR A 29 1.34 0.15 -9.55
N ARG A 30 2.14 1.21 -9.55
CA ARG A 30 1.82 2.43 -10.29
C ARG A 30 1.72 2.22 -11.79
N ALA A 31 2.31 1.16 -12.31
CA ALA A 31 2.22 0.79 -13.73
C ALA A 31 0.99 -0.08 -14.05
N GLU A 32 0.23 -0.51 -13.05
CA GLU A 32 -0.96 -1.34 -13.27
C GLU A 32 -2.11 -0.53 -13.87
N ALA A 33 -2.87 -1.18 -14.76
CA ALA A 33 -4.07 -0.59 -15.32
C ALA A 33 -5.08 -0.29 -14.21
N GLY A 34 -5.64 0.92 -14.22
CA GLY A 34 -6.62 1.36 -13.24
C GLY A 34 -6.05 1.84 -11.92
N CYS A 35 -4.73 1.81 -11.73
CA CYS A 35 -4.09 2.43 -10.59
C CYS A 35 -4.02 3.95 -10.80
N LEU A 36 -4.78 4.71 -10.01
CA LEU A 36 -4.81 6.16 -10.08
C LEU A 36 -3.74 6.79 -9.17
N SER A 37 -3.50 6.20 -8.01
CA SER A 37 -2.42 6.59 -7.11
C SER A 37 -2.08 5.44 -6.17
N TYR A 38 -0.84 5.40 -5.73
CA TYR A 38 -0.38 4.37 -4.81
C TYR A 38 0.83 4.91 -4.05
N ALA A 39 0.68 5.10 -2.75
CA ALA A 39 1.71 5.71 -1.93
C ALA A 39 1.76 5.11 -0.53
N TYR A 40 2.98 5.02 -0.01
CA TYR A 40 3.26 4.67 1.37
C TYR A 40 4.06 5.82 1.98
N ALA A 41 3.81 6.12 3.24
CA ALA A 41 4.50 7.19 3.95
C ALA A 41 4.74 6.79 5.40
N TYR A 42 5.68 7.45 6.04
CA TYR A 42 5.88 7.32 7.47
C TYR A 42 4.97 8.27 8.22
N ASP A 43 4.47 7.83 9.36
CA ASP A 43 3.89 8.75 10.33
C ASP A 43 5.00 9.63 10.88
N VAL A 44 4.80 10.95 10.90
CA VAL A 44 5.85 11.89 11.33
C VAL A 44 6.14 11.82 12.81
N LEU A 45 5.24 11.27 13.61
CA LEU A 45 5.39 11.21 15.07
C LEU A 45 5.77 9.82 15.58
N GLU A 46 5.50 8.76 14.81
CA GLU A 46 5.69 7.40 15.30
C GLU A 46 6.62 6.59 14.40
N PRO A 47 7.88 6.37 14.83
CA PRO A 47 8.81 5.51 14.09
C PRO A 47 8.24 4.11 13.88
N GLY A 48 8.38 3.58 12.67
CA GLY A 48 7.88 2.24 12.32
C GLY A 48 6.41 2.19 11.93
N LEU A 49 5.66 3.27 12.08
CA LEU A 49 4.28 3.33 11.63
C LEU A 49 4.23 3.85 10.19
N PHE A 50 3.71 3.01 9.29
CA PHE A 50 3.47 3.34 7.89
C PHE A 50 2.02 3.67 7.65
N ARG A 51 1.79 4.57 6.69
CA ARG A 51 0.47 4.92 6.19
C ARG A 51 0.38 4.56 4.71
N ILE A 52 -0.78 4.05 4.30
CA ILE A 52 -1.06 3.63 2.93
C ILE A 52 -2.16 4.53 2.37
N SER A 53 -1.97 4.99 1.14
CA SER A 53 -3.00 5.73 0.40
C SER A 53 -3.01 5.25 -1.05
N GLU A 54 -4.17 4.75 -1.50
CA GLU A 54 -4.35 4.22 -2.85
C GLU A 54 -5.64 4.72 -3.45
N ALA A 55 -5.65 4.87 -4.76
CA ALA A 55 -6.88 5.13 -5.51
C ALA A 55 -6.88 4.27 -6.77
N TRP A 56 -8.04 3.68 -7.07
CA TRP A 56 -8.24 2.75 -8.19
C TRP A 56 -9.50 3.16 -8.97
N SER A 57 -9.49 2.92 -10.28
CA SER A 57 -10.61 3.27 -11.13
C SER A 57 -11.89 2.52 -10.74
N ASP A 58 -11.76 1.25 -10.35
CA ASP A 58 -12.87 0.38 -9.97
C ASP A 58 -12.40 -0.79 -9.10
N ARG A 59 -13.35 -1.61 -8.66
CA ARG A 59 -13.06 -2.79 -7.83
C ARG A 59 -12.31 -3.88 -8.60
N GLU A 60 -12.55 -4.00 -9.89
CA GLU A 60 -11.88 -5.00 -10.74
C GLU A 60 -10.38 -4.71 -10.83
N ALA A 61 -10.01 -3.44 -10.96
CA ALA A 61 -8.60 -3.04 -10.98
C ALA A 61 -7.90 -3.38 -9.66
N LEU A 62 -8.56 -3.11 -8.53
CA LEU A 62 -8.02 -3.47 -7.22
C LEU A 62 -7.92 -5.00 -7.05
N ALA A 63 -8.92 -5.74 -7.49
CA ALA A 63 -8.90 -7.20 -7.43
C ALA A 63 -7.74 -7.78 -8.26
N ALA A 64 -7.53 -7.24 -9.47
CA ALA A 64 -6.41 -7.64 -10.32
C ALA A 64 -5.06 -7.33 -9.68
N HIS A 65 -4.95 -6.22 -8.94
CA HIS A 65 -3.75 -5.83 -8.19
C HIS A 65 -3.33 -6.94 -7.21
N PHE A 66 -4.26 -7.50 -6.46
CA PHE A 66 -3.94 -8.55 -5.49
C PHE A 66 -3.44 -9.84 -6.12
N GLU A 67 -3.71 -10.06 -7.41
CA GLU A 67 -3.24 -11.23 -8.15
C GLU A 67 -1.88 -11.03 -8.82
N GLN A 68 -1.32 -9.84 -8.78
CA GLN A 68 -0.04 -9.54 -9.41
C GLN A 68 1.13 -10.22 -8.70
N PRO A 69 2.15 -10.68 -9.45
CA PRO A 69 3.33 -11.31 -8.83
C PRO A 69 4.04 -10.42 -7.82
N HIS A 70 4.11 -9.11 -8.07
CA HIS A 70 4.75 -8.17 -7.13
C HIS A 70 3.97 -8.03 -5.82
N MET A 71 2.63 -8.19 -5.84
CA MET A 71 1.84 -8.19 -4.60
C MET A 71 2.01 -9.47 -3.81
N LYS A 72 2.06 -10.61 -4.49
CA LYS A 72 2.31 -11.90 -3.83
C LYS A 72 3.69 -11.92 -3.17
N ARG A 73 4.69 -11.38 -3.85
CA ARG A 73 6.03 -11.20 -3.30
C ARG A 73 6.03 -10.28 -2.07
N TRP A 74 5.34 -9.14 -2.18
CA TRP A 74 5.24 -8.20 -1.07
C TRP A 74 4.57 -8.83 0.17
N GLN A 75 3.52 -9.63 -0.02
CA GLN A 75 2.87 -10.34 1.07
C GLN A 75 3.83 -11.28 1.81
N GLU A 76 4.71 -11.96 1.09
CA GLU A 76 5.73 -12.80 1.70
C GLU A 76 6.81 -11.96 2.39
N GLU A 77 7.29 -10.92 1.74
CA GLU A 77 8.34 -10.04 2.26
C GLU A 77 7.89 -9.35 3.55
N ARG A 78 6.68 -8.81 3.59
CA ARG A 78 6.19 -8.09 4.78
C ARG A 78 6.02 -9.01 5.99
N ALA A 79 5.65 -10.25 5.78
CA ALA A 79 5.59 -11.24 6.84
C ALA A 79 6.99 -11.51 7.42
N ALA A 80 7.98 -11.67 6.55
CA ALA A 80 9.37 -11.90 6.96
C ALA A 80 9.99 -10.66 7.64
N LEU A 81 9.55 -9.45 7.25
CA LEU A 81 10.00 -8.19 7.86
C LEU A 81 9.40 -7.93 9.24
N GLY A 82 8.39 -8.68 9.63
CA GLY A 82 7.75 -8.55 10.93
C GLY A 82 6.62 -7.53 10.98
N MET A 83 5.90 -7.35 9.88
CA MET A 83 4.72 -6.47 9.86
C MET A 83 3.69 -6.88 10.89
N THR A 84 3.17 -5.90 11.64
CA THR A 84 2.12 -6.07 12.64
C THR A 84 1.08 -4.97 12.53
N GLU A 85 -0.04 -5.13 13.21
CA GLU A 85 -1.08 -4.10 13.36
C GLU A 85 -1.55 -3.53 12.02
N ARG A 86 -1.67 -4.40 11.01
CA ARG A 86 -2.14 -4.00 9.69
C ARG A 86 -3.65 -3.77 9.73
N ARG A 87 -4.05 -2.56 9.36
CA ARG A 87 -5.47 -2.21 9.19
C ARG A 87 -5.62 -1.43 7.88
N VAL A 88 -6.32 -2.01 6.93
CA VAL A 88 -6.52 -1.43 5.59
C VAL A 88 -8.01 -1.45 5.28
N GLU A 89 -8.53 -0.32 4.84
CA GLU A 89 -9.94 -0.13 4.56
C GLU A 89 -10.15 0.31 3.11
N LEU A 90 -11.20 -0.23 2.50
CA LEU A 90 -11.65 0.15 1.17
C LEU A 90 -12.84 1.10 1.30
N HIS A 91 -12.84 2.15 0.48
CA HIS A 91 -13.91 3.13 0.44
C HIS A 91 -14.43 3.27 -0.98
N ASP A 92 -15.75 3.13 -1.17
CA ASP A 92 -16.41 3.49 -2.42
C ASP A 92 -16.62 5.00 -2.42
N VAL A 93 -16.06 5.67 -3.42
CA VAL A 93 -16.12 7.13 -3.51
C VAL A 93 -17.09 7.54 -4.60
N ALA A 94 -18.21 8.16 -4.22
CA ALA A 94 -19.22 8.66 -5.15
C ALA A 94 -18.79 9.98 -5.80
N ALA A 95 -18.07 10.82 -5.04
CA ALA A 95 -17.58 12.11 -5.54
C ALA A 95 -16.36 12.54 -4.74
N SER A 96 -15.46 13.26 -5.40
CA SER A 96 -14.31 13.86 -4.74
C SER A 96 -14.12 15.28 -5.26
N GLU A 97 -13.52 16.12 -4.44
CA GLU A 97 -13.33 17.52 -4.74
C GLU A 97 -11.94 17.97 -4.30
N VAL A 98 -11.23 18.68 -5.18
CA VAL A 98 -9.95 19.28 -4.83
C VAL A 98 -10.20 20.58 -4.09
N LEU A 99 -9.58 20.72 -2.94
CA LEU A 99 -9.71 21.91 -2.11
C LEU A 99 -8.75 23.03 -2.50
#